data_9bab0134d5defdb75e6ad41329f1edf1
#
_entry.id   9bab0134d5defdb75e6ad41329f1edf1
#
_cell.length_a   1.000
_cell.length_b   1.000
_cell.length_c   1.000
_cell.angle_alpha   90.00
_cell.angle_beta   90.00
_cell.angle_gamma   90.00
#
_symmetry.space_group_name_H-M   'P 1'
#
loop_
_entity.id
_entity.type
_entity.pdbx_description
1 polymer ?
#
loop_
_entity_poly.entity_id
_entity_poly.type
_entity_poly.pdbx_seq_one_letter_code
_entity_poly.pdbx_strand_id
1 'polypeptide(L)'
;MIWVGQFDSEADFEKYMDQSAFRQWWKEYDEDNKELRCQFCKELGVMDYDEDSLIMKYSSEGLENLLNVIPADTDKIKEILRAKKITVANAAIMYNSHEGISLQKATNTVSVSFLGSFIFELNPTGTTVSTAGLKYMTWIGHTDKNETEFMEYFNQEQYLKELEAYESGQSKKRPNPEHRCQFCKDLGIKFYYPEFLRIKIDKTCTMNSVQLIQSVIIDLSLIHISEPTRH
;
A
#
# COMPACT_ATOMS: atom_id res chain seq x y z
N MET A 1 -1.74 8.48 -2.42
CA MET A 1 -0.96 9.75 -2.37
C MET A 1 0.16 9.67 -3.39
N ILE A 2 0.45 10.78 -4.11
CA ILE A 2 1.52 10.80 -5.12
C ILE A 2 2.43 12.00 -4.90
N TRP A 3 3.73 11.77 -4.95
CA TRP A 3 4.78 12.80 -5.04
C TRP A 3 5.61 12.58 -6.30
N VAL A 4 6.15 13.65 -6.85
CA VAL A 4 7.13 13.60 -7.93
C VAL A 4 8.34 14.45 -7.61
N GLY A 5 9.51 14.04 -8.11
CA GLY A 5 10.77 14.75 -7.90
C GLY A 5 11.75 14.56 -9.05
N GLN A 6 12.84 15.33 -8.97
CA GLN A 6 13.95 15.23 -9.91
C GLN A 6 15.20 14.80 -9.14
N PHE A 7 15.81 13.71 -9.54
CA PHE A 7 17.02 13.13 -8.97
C PHE A 7 18.09 12.95 -10.05
N ASP A 8 19.34 13.02 -9.66
CA ASP A 8 20.47 12.88 -10.60
C ASP A 8 20.58 11.45 -11.13
N SER A 9 20.20 10.45 -10.32
CA SER A 9 20.18 9.04 -10.69
C SER A 9 19.09 8.25 -9.95
N GLU A 10 18.82 7.04 -10.44
CA GLU A 10 17.95 6.08 -9.72
C GLU A 10 18.53 5.72 -8.35
N ALA A 11 19.85 5.55 -8.27
CA ALA A 11 20.52 5.27 -7.00
C ALA A 11 20.37 6.40 -5.97
N ASP A 12 20.36 7.66 -6.41
CA ASP A 12 20.12 8.80 -5.51
C ASP A 12 18.66 8.82 -5.04
N PHE A 13 17.73 8.44 -5.90
CA PHE A 13 16.34 8.30 -5.52
C PHE A 13 16.12 7.15 -4.53
N GLU A 14 16.71 5.98 -4.78
CA GLU A 14 16.68 4.85 -3.85
C GLU A 14 17.27 5.24 -2.49
N LYS A 15 18.43 5.90 -2.48
CA LYS A 15 19.06 6.40 -1.25
C LYS A 15 18.19 7.42 -0.49
N TYR A 16 17.48 8.28 -1.21
CA TYR A 16 16.53 9.24 -0.62
C TYR A 16 15.43 8.55 0.16
N MET A 17 15.01 7.37 -0.30
CA MET A 17 13.96 6.56 0.29
C MET A 17 14.45 5.48 1.26
N ASP A 18 15.75 5.21 1.34
CA ASP A 18 16.29 4.08 2.11
C ASP A 18 16.12 4.28 3.63
N GLN A 19 15.24 3.48 4.21
CA GLN A 19 14.90 3.46 5.64
C GLN A 19 15.57 2.29 6.39
N SER A 20 16.45 1.53 5.75
CA SER A 20 17.04 0.30 6.30
C SER A 20 17.80 0.53 7.61
N ALA A 21 18.60 1.59 7.68
CA ALA A 21 19.37 1.92 8.87
C ALA A 21 18.49 2.27 10.08
N PHE A 22 17.38 3.02 9.83
CA PHE A 22 16.43 3.34 10.89
C PHE A 22 15.70 2.09 11.39
N ARG A 23 15.27 1.22 10.48
CA ARG A 23 14.55 0.00 10.84
C ARG A 23 15.41 -1.00 11.57
N GLN A 24 16.69 -1.10 11.21
CA GLN A 24 17.64 -1.92 11.95
C GLN A 24 17.81 -1.39 13.38
N TRP A 25 17.99 -0.08 13.54
CA TRP A 25 18.07 0.58 14.85
C TRP A 25 16.80 0.34 15.67
N TRP A 26 15.63 0.58 15.07
CA TRP A 26 14.33 0.38 15.72
C TRP A 26 14.16 -1.05 16.24
N LYS A 27 14.55 -2.04 15.42
CA LYS A 27 14.47 -3.46 15.79
C LYS A 27 15.37 -3.81 16.98
N GLU A 28 16.51 -3.15 17.10
CA GLU A 28 17.50 -3.41 18.15
C GLU A 28 17.19 -2.68 19.46
N TYR A 29 16.76 -1.42 19.38
CA TYR A 29 16.64 -0.55 20.54
C TYR A 29 15.21 -0.14 20.88
N ASP A 30 14.24 -0.34 20.00
CA ASP A 30 12.83 0.13 20.11
C ASP A 30 12.74 1.65 20.44
N GLU A 31 13.70 2.42 19.95
CA GLU A 31 13.83 3.86 20.17
C GLU A 31 13.88 4.63 18.84
N ASP A 32 13.25 5.81 18.84
CA ASP A 32 13.31 6.72 17.69
C ASP A 32 14.68 7.36 17.55
N ASN A 33 15.29 7.20 16.38
CA ASN A 33 16.52 7.89 16.02
C ASN A 33 16.31 8.68 14.72
N LYS A 34 16.02 9.96 14.85
CA LYS A 34 15.72 10.86 13.74
C LYS A 34 16.84 10.95 12.71
N GLU A 35 18.09 10.81 13.15
CA GLU A 35 19.26 10.91 12.27
C GLU A 35 19.39 9.72 11.32
N LEU A 36 18.85 8.57 11.71
CA LEU A 36 18.88 7.36 10.90
C LEU A 36 17.70 7.25 9.93
N ARG A 37 16.66 8.10 10.07
CA ARG A 37 15.55 8.11 9.12
C ARG A 37 16.02 8.46 7.72
N CYS A 38 15.38 7.91 6.71
CA CYS A 38 15.63 8.30 5.33
C CYS A 38 15.29 9.79 5.10
N GLN A 39 15.83 10.37 4.04
CA GLN A 39 15.64 11.79 3.79
C GLN A 39 14.16 12.15 3.54
N PHE A 40 13.42 11.29 2.86
CA PHE A 40 11.97 11.46 2.66
C PHE A 40 11.20 11.55 3.98
N CYS A 41 11.46 10.64 4.93
CA CYS A 41 10.82 10.67 6.25
C CYS A 41 11.21 11.92 7.06
N LYS A 42 12.48 12.33 6.99
CA LYS A 42 12.95 13.58 7.63
C LYS A 42 12.22 14.79 7.10
N GLU A 43 12.09 14.91 5.77
CA GLU A 43 11.45 16.05 5.13
C GLU A 43 9.93 16.10 5.37
N LEU A 44 9.25 14.96 5.45
CA LEU A 44 7.84 14.90 5.81
C LEU A 44 7.58 15.02 7.31
N GLY A 45 8.61 14.88 8.14
CA GLY A 45 8.47 14.86 9.60
C GLY A 45 7.72 13.62 10.11
N VAL A 46 7.87 12.49 9.42
CA VAL A 46 7.32 11.19 9.82
C VAL A 46 8.44 10.27 10.33
N MET A 47 8.06 9.26 11.09
CA MET A 47 9.03 8.32 11.65
C MET A 47 9.43 7.24 10.63
N ASP A 48 8.44 6.65 10.01
CA ASP A 48 8.57 5.56 9.05
C ASP A 48 7.40 5.55 8.08
N TYR A 49 7.49 4.74 7.06
CA TYR A 49 6.41 4.42 6.12
C TYR A 49 6.30 2.90 5.97
N ASP A 50 5.13 2.44 5.57
CA ASP A 50 4.90 1.04 5.26
C ASP A 50 5.43 0.72 3.85
N GLU A 51 6.47 -0.12 3.75
CA GLU A 51 7.09 -0.51 2.47
C GLU A 51 6.12 -1.26 1.55
N ASP A 52 5.21 -2.04 2.13
CA ASP A 52 4.23 -2.80 1.35
C ASP A 52 3.22 -1.88 0.66
N SER A 53 3.10 -0.66 1.15
CA SER A 53 2.22 0.40 0.63
C SER A 53 2.92 1.40 -0.27
N LEU A 54 4.23 1.22 -0.47
CA LEU A 54 5.07 2.14 -1.23
C LEU A 54 5.33 1.58 -2.63
N ILE A 55 5.08 2.41 -3.64
CA ILE A 55 5.49 2.13 -5.01
C ILE A 55 6.42 3.26 -5.45
N MET A 56 7.61 2.91 -5.85
CA MET A 56 8.62 3.82 -6.39
C MET A 56 8.75 3.61 -7.90
N LYS A 57 8.80 4.69 -8.65
CA LYS A 57 9.06 4.65 -10.10
C LYS A 57 10.11 5.69 -10.44
N TYR A 58 11.05 5.30 -11.29
CA TYR A 58 12.07 6.15 -11.86
C TYR A 58 12.09 6.03 -13.39
N SER A 59 12.34 7.13 -14.08
CA SER A 59 12.49 7.15 -15.54
C SER A 59 13.61 8.09 -15.93
N SER A 60 14.71 7.55 -16.44
CA SER A 60 15.81 8.36 -17.01
C SER A 60 15.40 9.19 -18.23
N GLU A 61 14.27 8.85 -18.85
CA GLU A 61 13.71 9.54 -20.02
C GLU A 61 12.80 10.72 -19.65
N GLY A 62 12.65 11.00 -18.35
CA GLY A 62 11.97 12.18 -17.81
C GLY A 62 10.47 12.04 -17.63
N LEU A 63 9.81 13.20 -17.49
CA LEU A 63 8.44 13.31 -16.98
C LEU A 63 7.39 12.55 -17.80
N GLU A 64 7.42 12.64 -19.13
CA GLU A 64 6.38 12.00 -19.96
C GLU A 64 6.43 10.46 -19.82
N ASN A 65 7.61 9.87 -19.77
CA ASN A 65 7.73 8.44 -19.56
C ASN A 65 7.43 8.04 -18.11
N LEU A 66 7.75 8.88 -17.15
CA LEU A 66 7.35 8.68 -15.75
C LEU A 66 5.83 8.63 -15.62
N LEU A 67 5.09 9.51 -16.29
CA LEU A 67 3.63 9.55 -16.25
C LEU A 67 2.98 8.28 -16.81
N ASN A 68 3.62 7.63 -17.79
CA ASN A 68 3.10 6.39 -18.38
C ASN A 68 3.13 5.19 -17.41
N VAL A 69 3.95 5.26 -16.36
CA VAL A 69 4.09 4.19 -15.37
C VAL A 69 3.37 4.48 -14.04
N ILE A 70 2.73 5.63 -13.92
CA ILE A 70 1.89 5.98 -12.76
C ILE A 70 0.47 5.47 -13.02
N PRO A 71 -0.07 4.54 -12.24
CA PRO A 71 -1.39 3.95 -12.44
C PRO A 71 -2.50 4.87 -11.90
N ALA A 72 -2.59 6.08 -12.38
CA ALA A 72 -3.61 7.05 -11.98
C ALA A 72 -4.00 7.92 -13.20
N ASP A 73 -5.08 8.66 -13.08
CA ASP A 73 -5.56 9.58 -14.11
C ASP A 73 -4.46 10.55 -14.55
N THR A 74 -3.85 10.24 -15.69
CA THR A 74 -2.72 10.98 -16.24
C THR A 74 -3.10 12.40 -16.61
N ASP A 75 -4.33 12.64 -17.10
CA ASP A 75 -4.77 13.99 -17.49
C ASP A 75 -4.92 14.87 -16.26
N LYS A 76 -5.50 14.35 -15.20
CA LYS A 76 -5.58 15.04 -13.91
C LYS A 76 -4.20 15.33 -13.32
N ILE A 77 -3.27 14.38 -13.42
CA ILE A 77 -1.88 14.59 -12.98
C ILE A 77 -1.23 15.72 -13.81
N LYS A 78 -1.40 15.72 -15.13
CA LYS A 78 -0.88 16.77 -16.02
C LYS A 78 -1.44 18.15 -15.71
N GLU A 79 -2.73 18.25 -15.37
CA GLU A 79 -3.34 19.50 -14.92
C GLU A 79 -2.70 20.02 -13.62
N ILE A 80 -2.48 19.16 -12.64
CA ILE A 80 -1.85 19.51 -11.38
C ILE A 80 -0.39 19.93 -11.58
N LEU A 81 0.35 19.21 -12.40
CA LEU A 81 1.74 19.55 -12.74
C LEU A 81 1.83 20.94 -13.37
N ARG A 82 0.93 21.27 -14.33
CA ARG A 82 0.84 22.59 -14.94
C ARG A 82 0.50 23.67 -13.91
N ALA A 83 -0.50 23.41 -13.06
CA ALA A 83 -0.91 24.36 -12.00
C ALA A 83 0.23 24.64 -10.99
N LYS A 84 1.02 23.61 -10.68
CA LYS A 84 2.18 23.72 -9.80
C LYS A 84 3.47 24.17 -10.51
N LYS A 85 3.44 24.38 -11.84
CA LYS A 85 4.59 24.73 -12.69
C LYS A 85 5.75 23.72 -12.59
N ILE A 86 5.41 22.44 -12.42
CA ILE A 86 6.38 21.34 -12.42
C ILE A 86 6.54 20.89 -13.86
N THR A 87 7.71 21.17 -14.44
CA THR A 87 8.02 20.87 -15.85
C THR A 87 9.00 19.71 -16.01
N VAL A 88 9.67 19.34 -14.93
CA VAL A 88 10.65 18.24 -14.89
C VAL A 88 10.41 17.39 -13.68
N ALA A 89 10.45 16.08 -13.87
CA ALA A 89 10.50 15.05 -12.83
C ALA A 89 10.93 13.74 -13.48
N ASN A 90 11.67 12.93 -12.76
CA ASN A 90 12.09 11.61 -13.22
C ASN A 90 11.81 10.53 -12.17
N ALA A 91 11.28 10.90 -11.01
CA ALA A 91 10.94 10.00 -9.94
C ALA A 91 9.51 10.25 -9.43
N ALA A 92 8.80 9.18 -9.09
CA ALA A 92 7.49 9.22 -8.47
C ALA A 92 7.45 8.30 -7.26
N ILE A 93 6.85 8.79 -6.19
CA ILE A 93 6.54 8.07 -4.98
C ILE A 93 5.02 7.97 -4.90
N MET A 94 4.51 6.75 -4.87
CA MET A 94 3.10 6.48 -4.70
C MET A 94 2.92 5.73 -3.38
N TYR A 95 2.02 6.22 -2.55
CA TYR A 95 1.78 5.65 -1.24
C TYR A 95 0.29 5.40 -1.04
N ASN A 96 -0.04 4.14 -0.80
CA ASN A 96 -1.43 3.67 -0.75
C ASN A 96 -1.82 3.24 0.68
N SER A 97 -1.34 3.95 1.70
CA SER A 97 -1.69 3.71 3.09
C SER A 97 -1.89 5.02 3.84
N HIS A 98 -2.50 4.92 5.02
CA HIS A 98 -2.47 5.97 6.03
C HIS A 98 -1.56 5.61 7.21
N GLU A 99 -0.98 4.41 7.21
CA GLU A 99 -0.01 3.97 8.21
C GLU A 99 1.35 4.64 7.94
N GLY A 100 1.91 5.27 8.97
CA GLY A 100 3.17 6.02 8.85
C GLY A 100 3.03 7.41 8.23
N ILE A 101 2.35 7.54 7.08
CA ILE A 101 2.13 8.82 6.40
C ILE A 101 0.63 9.12 6.29
N SER A 102 0.10 9.95 7.19
CA SER A 102 -1.27 10.42 7.08
C SER A 102 -1.42 11.49 5.97
N LEU A 103 -2.64 11.68 5.45
CA LEU A 103 -2.89 12.69 4.42
C LEU A 103 -2.54 14.12 4.90
N GLN A 104 -2.68 14.39 6.21
CA GLN A 104 -2.30 15.69 6.78
C GLN A 104 -0.79 15.92 6.79
N LYS A 105 0.01 14.85 6.77
CA LYS A 105 1.47 14.90 6.66
C LYS A 105 1.95 14.89 5.22
N ALA A 106 1.10 14.52 4.28
CA ALA A 106 1.42 14.48 2.86
C ALA A 106 1.52 15.91 2.31
N THR A 107 2.71 16.46 2.28
CA THR A 107 3.01 17.82 1.83
C THR A 107 4.12 17.83 0.80
N ASN A 108 4.39 18.99 0.20
CA ASN A 108 5.63 19.20 -0.53
C ASN A 108 6.81 19.12 0.45
N THR A 109 7.88 18.54 -0.04
CA THR A 109 9.18 18.54 0.66
C THR A 109 10.18 19.39 -0.12
N VAL A 110 11.45 19.37 0.30
CA VAL A 110 12.53 20.04 -0.44
C VAL A 110 12.79 19.31 -1.77
N SER A 111 12.74 17.97 -1.75
CA SER A 111 13.16 17.13 -2.85
C SER A 111 12.00 16.68 -3.76
N VAL A 112 10.77 16.57 -3.20
CA VAL A 112 9.62 16.10 -3.96
C VAL A 112 8.38 16.96 -3.75
N SER A 113 7.57 17.10 -4.80
CA SER A 113 6.32 17.84 -4.81
C SER A 113 5.14 16.90 -4.64
N PHE A 114 4.30 17.15 -3.65
CA PHE A 114 3.05 16.41 -3.44
C PHE A 114 1.99 16.80 -4.48
N LEU A 115 1.48 15.83 -5.21
CA LEU A 115 0.46 16.07 -6.24
C LEU A 115 -0.97 15.93 -5.70
N GLY A 116 -1.16 15.18 -4.64
CA GLY A 116 -2.48 14.92 -4.07
C GLY A 116 -2.77 13.44 -3.86
N SER A 117 -4.04 13.16 -3.53
CA SER A 117 -4.57 11.81 -3.47
C SER A 117 -5.27 11.47 -4.77
N PHE A 118 -5.01 10.26 -5.25
CA PHE A 118 -5.56 9.73 -6.49
C PHE A 118 -6.13 8.34 -6.23
N ILE A 119 -7.16 7.98 -6.98
CA ILE A 119 -7.56 6.60 -7.14
C ILE A 119 -6.59 6.00 -8.17
N PHE A 120 -5.95 4.90 -7.83
CA PHE A 120 -5.13 4.19 -8.78
C PHE A 120 -6.02 3.34 -9.67
N GLU A 121 -6.06 3.68 -10.97
CA GLU A 121 -6.78 2.90 -11.97
C GLU A 121 -5.80 1.90 -12.59
N LEU A 122 -6.08 0.62 -12.45
CA LEU A 122 -5.46 -0.39 -13.29
C LEU A 122 -6.13 -0.31 -14.66
N ASN A 123 -5.40 0.16 -15.64
CA ASN A 123 -5.89 0.43 -16.99
C ASN A 123 -6.49 -0.84 -17.62
N PRO A 124 -7.77 -0.85 -18.04
CA PRO A 124 -8.40 -2.00 -18.67
C PRO A 124 -7.95 -2.20 -20.14
N THR A 125 -7.19 -1.30 -20.71
CA THR A 125 -6.73 -1.39 -22.09
C THR A 125 -5.28 -1.88 -22.17
N GLY A 126 -5.09 -3.20 -22.15
CA GLY A 126 -4.08 -4.02 -22.85
C GLY A 126 -2.63 -3.58 -23.00
N THR A 127 -2.24 -2.43 -22.49
CA THR A 127 -0.84 -2.06 -22.37
C THR A 127 -0.37 -2.64 -21.05
N THR A 128 0.55 -3.57 -21.10
CA THR A 128 1.22 -4.17 -19.95
C THR A 128 1.82 -3.06 -19.09
N VAL A 129 0.99 -2.44 -18.23
CA VAL A 129 1.51 -1.79 -17.04
C VAL A 129 2.18 -2.93 -16.29
N SER A 130 3.49 -2.83 -16.13
CA SER A 130 4.22 -3.77 -15.29
C SER A 130 3.48 -3.79 -13.94
N THR A 131 2.68 -4.82 -13.72
CA THR A 131 2.07 -5.16 -12.43
C THR A 131 3.13 -5.73 -11.48
N ALA A 132 4.38 -5.38 -11.69
CA ALA A 132 5.51 -5.79 -10.88
C ALA A 132 5.44 -5.14 -9.49
N GLY A 133 4.40 -5.44 -8.75
CA GLY A 133 4.13 -4.95 -7.40
C GLY A 133 2.73 -5.30 -6.92
N LEU A 134 1.77 -5.52 -7.81
CA LEU A 134 0.43 -5.96 -7.44
C LEU A 134 0.41 -7.49 -7.43
N LYS A 135 0.47 -8.08 -6.26
CA LYS A 135 0.33 -9.54 -6.10
C LYS A 135 -1.05 -9.83 -5.54
N TYR A 136 -1.88 -10.50 -6.35
CA TYR A 136 -3.03 -11.19 -5.80
C TYR A 136 -2.55 -12.49 -5.19
N MET A 137 -2.84 -12.70 -3.92
CA MET A 137 -2.65 -14.00 -3.30
C MET A 137 -4.01 -14.66 -3.13
N THR A 138 -4.09 -15.89 -3.62
CA THR A 138 -5.29 -16.70 -3.50
C THR A 138 -4.98 -17.89 -2.62
N TRP A 139 -5.76 -18.03 -1.55
CA TRP A 139 -5.70 -19.21 -0.68
C TRP A 139 -6.93 -20.07 -0.96
N ILE A 140 -6.70 -21.37 -1.05
CA ILE A 140 -7.75 -22.37 -1.14
C ILE A 140 -7.61 -23.28 0.05
N GLY A 141 -8.71 -23.55 0.71
CA GLY A 141 -8.76 -24.44 1.85
C GLY A 141 -10.08 -25.18 1.93
N HIS A 142 -10.09 -26.19 2.77
CA HIS A 142 -11.28 -26.88 3.25
C HIS A 142 -11.46 -26.60 4.72
N THR A 143 -12.70 -26.42 5.15
CA THR A 143 -13.05 -26.24 6.57
C THR A 143 -14.31 -27.01 6.90
N ASP A 144 -14.33 -27.63 8.08
CA ASP A 144 -15.49 -28.29 8.64
C ASP A 144 -16.38 -27.31 9.45
N LYS A 145 -15.94 -26.05 9.56
CA LYS A 145 -16.69 -25.01 10.29
C LYS A 145 -17.87 -24.55 9.47
N ASN A 146 -18.95 -24.19 10.14
CA ASN A 146 -20.04 -23.46 9.51
C ASN A 146 -19.59 -22.06 9.09
N GLU A 147 -20.38 -21.38 8.26
CA GLU A 147 -20.02 -20.08 7.69
C GLU A 147 -19.72 -19.02 8.77
N THR A 148 -20.51 -18.95 9.83
CA THR A 148 -20.32 -17.99 10.91
C THR A 148 -19.01 -18.23 11.64
N GLU A 149 -18.72 -19.48 12.00
CA GLU A 149 -17.46 -19.86 12.65
C GLU A 149 -16.25 -19.66 11.73
N PHE A 150 -16.43 -19.84 10.40
CA PHE A 150 -15.39 -19.60 9.43
C PHE A 150 -15.11 -18.10 9.27
N MET A 151 -16.14 -17.25 9.32
CA MET A 151 -15.96 -15.80 9.24
C MET A 151 -15.25 -15.23 10.48
N GLU A 152 -15.37 -15.85 11.65
CA GLU A 152 -14.60 -15.46 12.84
C GLU A 152 -13.08 -15.61 12.65
N TYR A 153 -12.64 -16.50 11.76
CA TYR A 153 -11.23 -16.65 11.41
C TYR A 153 -10.63 -15.36 10.82
N PHE A 154 -11.46 -14.52 10.21
CA PHE A 154 -11.11 -13.25 9.61
C PHE A 154 -11.49 -12.03 10.46
N ASN A 155 -12.12 -12.22 11.61
CA ASN A 155 -12.58 -11.12 12.45
C ASN A 155 -11.41 -10.41 13.14
N GLN A 156 -11.14 -9.17 12.73
CA GLN A 156 -10.08 -8.33 13.29
C GLN A 156 -10.62 -7.04 13.93
N GLU A 157 -11.92 -6.98 14.21
CA GLU A 157 -12.59 -5.76 14.68
C GLU A 157 -11.94 -5.18 15.95
N GLN A 158 -11.61 -6.04 16.91
CA GLN A 158 -10.97 -5.61 18.15
C GLN A 158 -9.59 -5.02 17.91
N TYR A 159 -8.78 -5.65 17.07
CA TYR A 159 -7.45 -5.17 16.74
C TYR A 159 -7.50 -3.83 16.01
N LEU A 160 -8.40 -3.67 15.05
CA LEU A 160 -8.57 -2.42 14.30
C LEU A 160 -9.04 -1.27 15.20
N LYS A 161 -9.94 -1.51 16.14
CA LYS A 161 -10.34 -0.50 17.14
C LYS A 161 -9.18 -0.03 18.00
N GLU A 162 -8.31 -0.94 18.43
CA GLU A 162 -7.12 -0.60 19.21
C GLU A 162 -6.10 0.17 18.35
N LEU A 163 -5.95 -0.22 17.08
CA LEU A 163 -5.08 0.44 16.12
C LEU A 163 -5.56 1.87 15.85
N GLU A 164 -6.83 2.07 15.57
CA GLU A 164 -7.43 3.39 15.36
C GLU A 164 -7.27 4.29 16.59
N ALA A 165 -7.51 3.77 17.79
CA ALA A 165 -7.33 4.51 19.03
C ALA A 165 -5.87 4.91 19.26
N TYR A 166 -4.92 4.07 18.89
CA TYR A 166 -3.49 4.35 18.96
C TYR A 166 -3.07 5.40 17.92
N GLU A 167 -3.46 5.23 16.66
CA GLU A 167 -3.11 6.13 15.55
C GLU A 167 -3.73 7.53 15.70
N SER A 168 -4.95 7.60 16.22
CA SER A 168 -5.62 8.88 16.51
C SER A 168 -5.07 9.59 17.77
N GLY A 169 -4.17 8.94 18.51
CA GLY A 169 -3.62 9.48 19.76
C GLY A 169 -4.56 9.40 20.96
N GLN A 170 -5.73 8.75 20.82
CA GLN A 170 -6.65 8.51 21.94
C GLN A 170 -6.10 7.49 22.94
N SER A 171 -5.24 6.59 22.49
CA SER A 171 -4.55 5.63 23.33
C SER A 171 -3.02 5.74 23.12
N LYS A 172 -2.26 5.69 24.21
CA LYS A 172 -0.80 5.53 24.17
C LYS A 172 -0.38 4.07 24.10
N LYS A 173 -1.33 3.15 24.31
CA LYS A 173 -1.07 1.72 24.32
C LYS A 173 -1.15 1.21 22.87
N ARG A 174 -0.08 0.54 22.41
CA ARG A 174 -0.05 -0.13 21.10
C ARG A 174 -1.13 -1.21 21.03
N PRO A 175 -1.67 -1.48 19.83
CA PRO A 175 -2.60 -2.60 19.61
C PRO A 175 -1.99 -3.91 20.08
N ASN A 176 -2.80 -4.72 20.76
CA ASN A 176 -2.35 -6.02 21.22
C ASN A 176 -2.27 -7.01 20.06
N PRO A 177 -1.10 -7.57 19.71
CA PRO A 177 -0.96 -8.55 18.64
C PRO A 177 -1.82 -9.80 18.81
N GLU A 178 -2.20 -10.15 20.05
CA GLU A 178 -3.07 -11.28 20.35
C GLU A 178 -4.53 -11.05 19.89
N HIS A 179 -4.92 -9.80 19.68
CA HIS A 179 -6.25 -9.46 19.18
C HIS A 179 -6.34 -9.47 17.65
N ARG A 180 -5.24 -9.82 16.95
CA ARG A 180 -5.28 -10.09 15.52
C ARG A 180 -6.18 -11.31 15.24
N CYS A 181 -6.88 -11.27 14.12
CA CYS A 181 -7.61 -12.45 13.66
C CYS A 181 -6.66 -13.64 13.39
N GLN A 182 -7.21 -14.84 13.38
CA GLN A 182 -6.39 -16.04 13.16
C GLN A 182 -5.75 -16.03 11.76
N PHE A 183 -6.44 -15.55 10.73
CA PHE A 183 -5.90 -15.37 9.39
C PHE A 183 -4.63 -14.52 9.38
N CYS A 184 -4.64 -13.38 10.08
CA CYS A 184 -3.45 -12.52 10.19
C CYS A 184 -2.30 -13.21 10.94
N LYS A 185 -2.61 -13.98 12.00
CA LYS A 185 -1.62 -14.72 12.78
C LYS A 185 -0.96 -15.81 11.94
N ASP A 186 -1.76 -16.57 11.19
CA ASP A 186 -1.27 -17.68 10.36
C ASP A 186 -0.39 -17.19 9.20
N LEU A 187 -0.69 -16.02 8.66
CA LEU A 187 0.11 -15.41 7.58
C LEU A 187 1.26 -14.53 8.08
N GLY A 188 1.34 -14.28 9.40
CA GLY A 188 2.36 -13.39 9.98
C GLY A 188 2.17 -11.91 9.61
N ILE A 189 0.98 -11.49 9.17
CA ILE A 189 0.66 -10.11 8.83
C ILE A 189 0.04 -9.38 10.02
N LYS A 190 0.16 -8.05 10.06
CA LYS A 190 -0.39 -7.25 11.16
C LYS A 190 -1.91 -7.18 11.10
N PHE A 191 -2.45 -6.81 9.96
CA PHE A 191 -3.88 -6.71 9.65
C PHE A 191 -4.06 -6.71 8.14
N TYR A 192 -5.30 -6.74 7.69
CA TYR A 192 -5.67 -6.52 6.29
C TYR A 192 -6.83 -5.52 6.24
N TYR A 193 -7.01 -4.86 5.11
CA TYR A 193 -8.18 -4.04 4.86
C TYR A 193 -9.32 -4.91 4.34
N PRO A 194 -10.48 -4.93 5.03
CA PRO A 194 -11.60 -5.80 4.64
C PRO A 194 -12.06 -5.63 3.20
N GLU A 195 -11.95 -4.42 2.66
CA GLU A 195 -12.29 -4.11 1.28
C GLU A 195 -11.39 -4.81 0.25
N PHE A 196 -10.19 -5.25 0.64
CA PHE A 196 -9.25 -5.97 -0.23
C PHE A 196 -9.31 -7.48 -0.08
N LEU A 197 -10.03 -7.98 0.91
CA LEU A 197 -10.25 -9.41 1.09
C LEU A 197 -11.57 -9.83 0.42
N ARG A 198 -11.48 -10.84 -0.43
CA ARG A 198 -12.65 -11.49 -1.01
C ARG A 198 -12.69 -12.93 -0.54
N ILE A 199 -13.81 -13.30 0.05
CA ILE A 199 -14.04 -14.65 0.56
C ILE A 199 -15.16 -15.28 -0.26
N LYS A 200 -14.88 -16.43 -0.85
CA LYS A 200 -15.86 -17.24 -1.55
C LYS A 200 -15.97 -18.59 -0.87
N ILE A 201 -17.18 -18.98 -0.53
CA ILE A 201 -17.47 -20.25 0.12
C ILE A 201 -18.36 -21.07 -0.82
N ASP A 202 -17.90 -22.26 -1.19
CA ASP A 202 -18.75 -23.26 -1.84
C ASP A 202 -19.33 -24.18 -0.76
N LYS A 203 -20.56 -23.86 -0.33
CA LYS A 203 -21.29 -24.63 0.71
C LYS A 203 -21.71 -26.01 0.24
N THR A 204 -21.78 -26.23 -1.04
CA THR A 204 -22.26 -27.49 -1.64
C THR A 204 -21.12 -28.43 -1.97
N CYS A 205 -19.88 -27.96 -1.89
CA CYS A 205 -18.67 -28.69 -2.30
C CYS A 205 -18.78 -29.26 -3.72
N THR A 206 -19.48 -28.55 -4.60
CA THR A 206 -19.72 -28.97 -5.98
C THR A 206 -18.66 -28.46 -6.94
N MET A 207 -17.94 -27.40 -6.56
CA MET A 207 -16.86 -26.83 -7.37
C MET A 207 -15.53 -27.51 -7.05
N ASN A 208 -14.78 -27.83 -8.09
CA ASN A 208 -13.37 -28.13 -7.88
C ASN A 208 -12.57 -26.85 -7.66
N SER A 209 -11.31 -27.00 -7.22
CA SER A 209 -10.44 -25.83 -6.88
C SER A 209 -10.30 -24.86 -8.04
N VAL A 210 -10.23 -25.33 -9.27
CA VAL A 210 -10.09 -24.45 -10.46
C VAL A 210 -11.37 -23.64 -10.69
N GLN A 211 -12.53 -24.27 -10.58
CA GLN A 211 -13.83 -23.60 -10.73
C GLN A 211 -14.03 -22.55 -9.62
N LEU A 212 -13.62 -22.86 -8.39
CA LEU A 212 -13.71 -21.93 -7.27
C LEU A 212 -12.81 -20.71 -7.50
N ILE A 213 -11.55 -20.90 -7.92
CA ILE A 213 -10.65 -19.80 -8.27
C ILE A 213 -11.22 -18.98 -9.41
N GLN A 214 -11.70 -19.61 -10.48
CA GLN A 214 -12.27 -18.92 -11.63
C GLN A 214 -13.48 -18.05 -11.22
N SER A 215 -14.33 -18.54 -10.30
CA SER A 215 -15.47 -17.76 -9.81
C SER A 215 -15.04 -16.49 -9.09
N VAL A 216 -13.95 -16.52 -8.31
CA VAL A 216 -13.40 -15.34 -7.62
C VAL A 216 -12.77 -14.38 -8.62
N ILE A 217 -12.01 -14.87 -9.60
CA ILE A 217 -11.36 -14.04 -10.61
C ILE A 217 -12.39 -13.33 -11.50
N ILE A 218 -13.46 -14.02 -11.88
CA ILE A 218 -14.56 -13.42 -12.66
C ILE A 218 -15.24 -12.32 -11.85
N ASP A 219 -15.55 -12.57 -10.59
CA ASP A 219 -16.12 -11.56 -9.71
C ASP A 219 -15.19 -10.33 -9.58
N LEU A 220 -13.88 -10.54 -9.50
CA LEU A 220 -12.89 -9.47 -9.46
C LEU A 220 -12.85 -8.68 -10.77
N SER A 221 -13.00 -9.33 -11.92
CA SER A 221 -12.98 -8.66 -13.22
C SER A 221 -14.23 -7.82 -13.48
N LEU A 222 -15.38 -8.23 -12.93
CA LEU A 222 -16.65 -7.51 -13.06
C LEU A 222 -16.76 -6.28 -12.15
N ILE A 223 -16.00 -6.24 -11.07
CA ILE A 223 -16.10 -5.17 -10.05
C ILE A 223 -15.05 -4.07 -10.29
N HIS A 224 -14.23 -4.12 -11.33
CA HIS A 224 -13.09 -3.20 -11.51
C HIS A 224 -12.26 -3.04 -10.22
N ILE A 225 -12.05 -4.11 -9.48
CA ILE A 225 -11.22 -4.05 -8.29
C ILE A 225 -9.78 -4.09 -8.74
N SER A 226 -9.25 -2.92 -8.92
CA SER A 226 -7.85 -2.64 -9.16
C SER A 226 -7.07 -2.48 -7.84
N GLU A 227 -7.47 -3.16 -6.79
CA GLU A 227 -6.86 -2.96 -5.49
C GLU A 227 -6.04 -4.18 -5.05
N PRO A 228 -4.77 -3.95 -4.68
CA PRO A 228 -3.91 -5.05 -4.24
C PRO A 228 -4.39 -5.61 -2.90
N THR A 229 -4.53 -6.91 -2.83
CA THR A 229 -4.52 -7.59 -1.55
C THR A 229 -3.14 -7.42 -0.94
N ARG A 230 -3.07 -6.77 0.22
CA ARG A 230 -1.83 -6.61 0.95
C ARG A 230 -1.53 -7.84 1.78
N HIS A 231 -0.27 -8.15 1.82
CA HIS A 231 0.27 -9.22 2.62
C HIS A 231 1.03 -8.67 3.81
#